data_62d68bcfe1c4031c1f4cf0f37985c078
#
_entry.id   62d68bcfe1c4031c1f4cf0f37985c078
#
_cell.length_a   1.000
_cell.length_b   1.000
_cell.length_c   1.000
_cell.angle_alpha   90.00
_cell.angle_beta   90.00
_cell.angle_gamma   90.00
#
_symmetry.space_group_name_H-M   'P 1'
#
loop_
_entity.id
_entity.type
_entity.pdbx_description
1 polymer ?
#
loop_
_entity_poly.entity_id
_entity_poly.type
_entity_poly.pdbx_seq_one_letter_code
_entity_poly.pdbx_strand_id
1 'polypeptide(L)'
;MKVQYLLRGFSFLVILLMMTQLINAQKSNSLTVKEKKHGWVLLFDGKTTNGWMTPGGKPVPAGWEVKDGCISTVKGGKGGDIVTVDEYKDFEFSVDFNIVPGCNSGIKYFYTKYAKGGNLGMEYQILDDKLAEDNKKDNHLCGSFYDVLPPNIAEKKVNSPGQWNTILIVAKGKKVEHWLNGKKILEFTRGSKSFTDAVAKSKFSKTEPAFGMVDKGRILLQEHGGVVSFRNIKIKSL
;
A
#
# COMPACT_ATOMS: atom_id res chain seq x y z
N MET A 1 -42.44 19.90 38.36
CA MET A 1 -41.79 20.88 37.45
C MET A 1 -40.26 20.77 37.32
N LYS A 2 -39.51 20.28 38.31
CA LYS A 2 -38.03 20.18 38.26
C LYS A 2 -37.48 19.02 37.41
N VAL A 3 -38.22 17.94 37.19
CA VAL A 3 -37.75 16.74 36.44
C VAL A 3 -37.75 16.96 34.90
N GLN A 4 -38.68 17.76 34.39
CA GLN A 4 -38.75 18.02 32.94
C GLN A 4 -37.59 18.88 32.39
N TYR A 5 -36.96 19.71 33.18
CA TYR A 5 -35.83 20.53 32.75
C TYR A 5 -34.51 19.75 32.69
N LEU A 6 -34.36 18.69 33.53
CA LEU A 6 -33.18 17.83 33.51
C LEU A 6 -33.12 16.95 32.24
N LEU A 7 -34.26 16.43 31.80
CA LEU A 7 -34.33 15.60 30.57
C LEU A 7 -34.08 16.39 29.31
N ARG A 8 -34.50 17.68 29.23
CA ARG A 8 -34.24 18.54 28.11
C ARG A 8 -32.76 18.97 27.98
N GLY A 9 -32.09 19.21 29.12
CA GLY A 9 -30.67 19.54 29.16
C GLY A 9 -29.78 18.36 28.72
N PHE A 10 -30.14 17.13 29.07
CA PHE A 10 -29.38 15.93 28.69
C PHE A 10 -29.51 15.60 27.21
N SER A 11 -30.69 15.79 26.60
CA SER A 11 -30.89 15.61 25.15
C SER A 11 -30.12 16.63 24.31
N PHE A 12 -30.00 17.88 24.75
CA PHE A 12 -29.23 18.90 24.05
C PHE A 12 -27.72 18.65 24.11
N LEU A 13 -27.21 18.13 25.24
CA LEU A 13 -25.79 17.80 25.41
C LEU A 13 -25.37 16.59 24.55
N VAL A 14 -26.23 15.57 24.44
CA VAL A 14 -25.98 14.37 23.60
C VAL A 14 -25.98 14.73 22.11
N ILE A 15 -26.90 15.61 21.66
CA ILE A 15 -26.94 16.08 20.28
C ILE A 15 -25.70 16.92 19.94
N LEU A 16 -25.23 17.76 20.84
CA LEU A 16 -24.01 18.57 20.67
C LEU A 16 -22.75 17.70 20.61
N LEU A 17 -22.66 16.62 21.43
CA LEU A 17 -21.55 15.65 21.36
C LEU A 17 -21.57 14.81 20.05
N MET A 18 -22.74 14.47 19.53
CA MET A 18 -22.85 13.77 18.24
C MET A 18 -22.47 14.68 17.06
N MET A 19 -22.76 15.96 17.11
CA MET A 19 -22.35 16.91 16.06
C MET A 19 -20.84 17.15 16.01
N THR A 20 -20.11 17.00 17.10
CA THR A 20 -18.66 17.20 17.13
C THR A 20 -17.88 16.01 16.52
N GLN A 21 -18.49 14.84 16.38
CA GLN A 21 -17.87 13.67 15.74
C GLN A 21 -17.99 13.67 14.20
N LEU A 22 -18.82 14.50 13.62
CA LEU A 22 -19.01 14.59 12.16
C LEU A 22 -18.00 15.51 11.44
N ILE A 23 -17.10 16.19 12.17
CA ILE A 23 -16.31 17.30 11.60
C ILE A 23 -14.92 16.89 11.07
N ASN A 24 -14.46 15.66 11.25
CA ASN A 24 -13.07 15.30 10.87
C ASN A 24 -12.87 14.04 10.01
N ALA A 25 -13.83 13.64 9.22
CA ALA A 25 -13.54 12.67 8.16
C ALA A 25 -12.71 13.37 7.07
N GLN A 26 -11.40 13.16 7.08
CA GLN A 26 -10.55 13.66 6.00
C GLN A 26 -11.14 13.20 4.66
N LYS A 27 -11.38 14.16 3.75
CA LYS A 27 -11.81 13.83 2.39
C LYS A 27 -10.78 12.91 1.74
N SER A 28 -11.24 11.80 1.19
CA SER A 28 -10.36 10.88 0.45
C SER A 28 -9.59 11.61 -0.65
N ASN A 29 -8.37 11.17 -0.91
CA ASN A 29 -7.46 11.74 -1.91
C ASN A 29 -7.21 13.25 -1.68
N SER A 30 -7.03 13.62 -0.41
CA SER A 30 -6.66 14.98 -0.04
C SER A 30 -5.58 14.94 1.04
N LEU A 31 -4.74 15.98 1.08
CA LEU A 31 -3.73 16.15 2.11
C LEU A 31 -4.21 17.13 3.15
N THR A 32 -4.04 16.78 4.43
CA THR A 32 -4.20 17.74 5.52
C THR A 32 -3.16 18.84 5.42
N VAL A 33 -3.42 19.98 6.10
CA VAL A 33 -2.45 21.09 6.21
C VAL A 33 -1.11 20.59 6.79
N LYS A 34 -1.17 19.69 7.79
CA LYS A 34 0.01 19.10 8.41
C LYS A 34 0.81 18.24 7.41
N GLU A 35 0.15 17.40 6.62
CA GLU A 35 0.82 16.57 5.61
C GLU A 35 1.49 17.43 4.54
N LYS A 36 0.81 18.44 4.02
CA LYS A 36 1.41 19.39 3.05
C LYS A 36 2.65 20.07 3.64
N LYS A 37 2.59 20.54 4.88
CA LYS A 37 3.72 21.17 5.58
C LYS A 37 4.90 20.21 5.77
N HIS A 38 4.64 18.90 5.90
CA HIS A 38 5.65 17.87 6.04
C HIS A 38 6.12 17.24 4.71
N GLY A 39 5.76 17.85 3.57
CA GLY A 39 6.26 17.47 2.24
C GLY A 39 5.55 16.26 1.61
N TRP A 40 4.37 15.86 2.11
CA TRP A 40 3.57 14.85 1.44
C TRP A 40 2.98 15.40 0.14
N VAL A 41 2.99 14.58 -0.90
CA VAL A 41 2.32 14.84 -2.19
C VAL A 41 1.40 13.69 -2.53
N LEU A 42 0.26 13.98 -3.18
CA LEU A 42 -0.65 12.96 -3.69
C LEU A 42 -0.08 12.39 -4.98
N LEU A 43 -0.13 11.06 -5.11
CA LEU A 43 0.12 10.32 -6.34
C LEU A 43 -1.18 9.93 -7.07
N PHE A 44 -2.34 10.18 -6.45
CA PHE A 44 -3.65 9.95 -7.02
C PHE A 44 -4.64 11.01 -6.53
N ASP A 45 -5.31 11.67 -7.46
CA ASP A 45 -6.26 12.75 -7.20
C ASP A 45 -7.71 12.29 -6.96
N GLY A 46 -7.95 10.97 -7.06
CA GLY A 46 -9.28 10.37 -6.98
C GLY A 46 -10.12 10.47 -8.25
N LYS A 47 -9.58 10.99 -9.36
CA LYS A 47 -10.33 11.27 -10.59
C LYS A 47 -9.63 10.83 -11.87
N THR A 48 -8.30 10.90 -11.89
CA THR A 48 -7.50 10.66 -13.11
C THR A 48 -6.37 9.67 -12.83
N THR A 49 -5.82 9.10 -13.89
CA THR A 49 -4.62 8.26 -13.83
C THR A 49 -3.34 9.05 -14.09
N ASN A 50 -3.39 10.40 -14.01
CA ASN A 50 -2.21 11.25 -14.19
C ASN A 50 -1.11 10.87 -13.19
N GLY A 51 0.13 10.81 -13.67
CA GLY A 51 1.28 10.36 -12.87
C GLY A 51 1.49 8.85 -12.87
N TRP A 52 0.61 8.08 -13.54
CA TRP A 52 0.71 6.63 -13.71
C TRP A 52 0.80 6.22 -15.17
N MET A 53 1.49 5.13 -15.43
CA MET A 53 1.69 4.54 -16.78
C MET A 53 1.93 3.03 -16.66
N THR A 54 1.90 2.31 -17.76
CA THR A 54 2.40 0.92 -17.78
C THR A 54 3.93 0.90 -17.58
N PRO A 55 4.52 -0.23 -17.16
CA PRO A 55 5.99 -0.39 -17.12
C PRO A 55 6.70 -0.09 -18.45
N GLY A 56 6.00 -0.22 -19.57
CA GLY A 56 6.48 0.12 -20.91
C GLY A 56 6.27 1.57 -21.32
N GLY A 57 5.84 2.46 -20.41
CA GLY A 57 5.67 3.90 -20.67
C GLY A 57 4.39 4.28 -21.43
N LYS A 58 3.44 3.35 -21.58
CA LYS A 58 2.15 3.61 -22.24
C LYS A 58 1.12 4.10 -21.20
N PRO A 59 0.04 4.80 -21.62
CA PRO A 59 -1.06 5.17 -20.74
C PRO A 59 -1.61 3.97 -19.95
N VAL A 60 -2.19 4.24 -18.78
CA VAL A 60 -2.88 3.23 -17.96
C VAL A 60 -3.94 2.51 -18.79
N PRO A 61 -3.91 1.15 -18.84
CA PRO A 61 -4.80 0.38 -19.72
C PRO A 61 -6.20 0.22 -19.11
N ALA A 62 -7.16 -0.19 -19.95
CA ALA A 62 -8.56 -0.41 -19.57
C ALA A 62 -8.80 -1.53 -18.53
N GLY A 63 -7.76 -2.28 -18.15
CA GLY A 63 -7.79 -3.19 -17.00
C GLY A 63 -7.75 -2.49 -15.63
N TRP A 64 -7.61 -1.18 -15.63
CA TRP A 64 -7.73 -0.29 -14.48
C TRP A 64 -8.85 0.71 -14.70
N GLU A 65 -9.64 0.97 -13.67
CA GLU A 65 -10.71 1.98 -13.69
C GLU A 65 -10.53 2.98 -12.54
N VAL A 66 -10.99 4.21 -12.78
CA VAL A 66 -11.13 5.22 -11.72
C VAL A 66 -12.60 5.42 -11.47
N LYS A 67 -13.06 5.03 -10.29
CA LYS A 67 -14.44 5.10 -9.86
C LYS A 67 -14.55 5.33 -8.36
N ASP A 68 -15.51 6.12 -7.92
CA ASP A 68 -15.82 6.41 -6.51
C ASP A 68 -14.59 6.87 -5.70
N GLY A 69 -13.68 7.64 -6.34
CA GLY A 69 -12.46 8.11 -5.72
C GLY A 69 -11.38 7.04 -5.55
N CYS A 70 -11.52 5.89 -6.19
CA CYS A 70 -10.53 4.81 -6.15
C CYS A 70 -9.93 4.56 -7.54
N ILE A 71 -8.69 4.09 -7.60
CA ILE A 71 -8.11 3.43 -8.76
C ILE A 71 -8.13 1.93 -8.48
N SER A 72 -8.76 1.15 -9.35
CA SER A 72 -9.05 -0.27 -9.10
C SER A 72 -8.75 -1.12 -10.31
N THR A 73 -8.32 -2.38 -10.07
CA THR A 73 -8.27 -3.39 -11.13
C THR A 73 -9.68 -3.84 -11.50
N VAL A 74 -9.91 -4.09 -12.79
CA VAL A 74 -11.16 -4.66 -13.29
C VAL A 74 -11.14 -6.17 -13.12
N LYS A 75 -12.29 -6.77 -12.73
CA LYS A 75 -12.40 -8.24 -12.55
C LYS A 75 -11.99 -8.99 -13.82
N GLY A 76 -11.15 -10.00 -13.65
CA GLY A 76 -10.61 -10.79 -14.76
C GLY A 76 -9.61 -10.01 -15.59
N GLY A 77 -9.03 -8.97 -15.01
CA GLY A 77 -8.17 -7.97 -15.61
C GLY A 77 -7.17 -8.58 -16.61
N LYS A 78 -6.73 -7.78 -17.53
CA LYS A 78 -5.64 -8.08 -18.46
C LYS A 78 -4.88 -6.79 -18.74
N GLY A 79 -4.98 -5.84 -17.80
CA GLY A 79 -4.33 -4.55 -17.93
C GLY A 79 -2.85 -4.60 -17.63
N GLY A 80 -2.43 -5.56 -16.83
CA GLY A 80 -1.08 -5.60 -16.26
C GLY A 80 -0.85 -4.50 -15.24
N ASP A 81 0.37 -4.47 -14.73
CA ASP A 81 0.78 -3.55 -13.67
C ASP A 81 0.84 -2.09 -14.15
N ILE A 82 0.67 -1.15 -13.22
CA ILE A 82 0.92 0.28 -13.45
C ILE A 82 2.00 0.80 -12.52
N VAL A 83 2.78 1.76 -13.00
CA VAL A 83 3.91 2.36 -12.27
C VAL A 83 3.78 3.88 -12.23
N THR A 84 4.37 4.49 -11.22
CA THR A 84 4.54 5.95 -11.20
C THR A 84 5.44 6.41 -12.35
N VAL A 85 5.17 7.62 -12.88
CA VAL A 85 6.07 8.27 -13.86
C VAL A 85 7.41 8.58 -13.22
N ASP A 86 7.40 9.05 -11.96
CA ASP A 86 8.59 9.41 -11.20
C ASP A 86 9.22 8.22 -10.48
N GLU A 87 10.50 8.34 -10.16
CA GLU A 87 11.30 7.40 -9.37
C GLU A 87 11.65 8.00 -8.01
N TYR A 88 11.72 7.15 -6.98
CA TYR A 88 11.95 7.54 -5.59
C TYR A 88 13.14 6.78 -5.01
N LYS A 89 13.91 7.46 -4.15
CA LYS A 89 15.06 6.90 -3.45
C LYS A 89 14.76 6.70 -1.97
N ASP A 90 14.71 7.79 -1.23
CA ASP A 90 14.38 7.80 0.20
C ASP A 90 12.97 8.38 0.35
N PHE A 91 12.04 7.63 0.93
CA PHE A 91 10.63 8.02 0.95
C PHE A 91 9.83 7.40 2.09
N GLU A 92 8.71 8.03 2.41
CA GLU A 92 7.54 7.42 3.03
C GLU A 92 6.44 7.34 1.97
N PHE A 93 5.91 6.16 1.72
CA PHE A 93 4.79 5.92 0.80
C PHE A 93 3.61 5.38 1.57
N SER A 94 2.45 6.01 1.43
CA SER A 94 1.21 5.57 2.11
C SER A 94 0.08 5.40 1.11
N VAL A 95 -0.73 4.35 1.33
CA VAL A 95 -1.89 4.02 0.50
C VAL A 95 -2.92 3.24 1.30
N ASP A 96 -4.19 3.50 1.05
CA ASP A 96 -5.26 2.60 1.49
C ASP A 96 -5.56 1.59 0.39
N PHE A 97 -5.76 0.32 0.78
CA PHE A 97 -6.21 -0.74 -0.13
C PHE A 97 -7.45 -1.47 0.39
N ASN A 98 -8.24 -1.98 -0.53
CA ASN A 98 -9.37 -2.87 -0.27
C ASN A 98 -9.36 -3.98 -1.32
N ILE A 99 -9.62 -5.22 -0.91
CA ILE A 99 -9.57 -6.41 -1.77
C ILE A 99 -10.87 -7.20 -1.69
N VAL A 100 -11.15 -7.96 -2.74
CA VAL A 100 -12.19 -9.00 -2.70
C VAL A 100 -11.66 -10.30 -2.09
N PRO A 101 -12.54 -11.23 -1.62
CA PRO A 101 -12.11 -12.55 -1.15
C PRO A 101 -11.23 -13.30 -2.17
N GLY A 102 -10.15 -13.93 -1.69
CA GLY A 102 -9.19 -14.68 -2.49
C GLY A 102 -8.23 -13.84 -3.34
N CYS A 103 -8.27 -12.50 -3.21
CA CYS A 103 -7.43 -11.60 -4.00
C CYS A 103 -5.95 -11.73 -3.64
N ASN A 104 -5.12 -11.65 -4.68
CA ASN A 104 -3.67 -11.47 -4.64
C ASN A 104 -3.33 -10.18 -5.39
N SER A 105 -2.47 -9.35 -4.83
CA SER A 105 -1.95 -8.11 -5.38
C SER A 105 -0.68 -7.72 -4.63
N GLY A 106 -0.08 -6.58 -4.96
CA GLY A 106 1.11 -6.10 -4.28
C GLY A 106 1.45 -4.66 -4.65
N ILE A 107 2.31 -4.08 -3.83
CA ILE A 107 2.95 -2.80 -4.14
C ILE A 107 4.43 -3.06 -4.26
N LYS A 108 4.99 -2.86 -5.48
CA LYS A 108 6.43 -2.95 -5.66
C LYS A 108 7.04 -1.56 -5.57
N TYR A 109 8.11 -1.45 -4.82
CA TYR A 109 8.91 -0.25 -4.69
C TYR A 109 10.35 -0.52 -5.14
N PHE A 110 11.08 0.53 -5.48
CA PHE A 110 12.35 0.41 -6.20
C PHE A 110 12.20 -0.41 -7.50
N TYR A 111 11.02 -0.33 -8.13
CA TYR A 111 10.78 -1.04 -9.39
C TYR A 111 11.61 -0.42 -10.50
N THR A 112 12.49 -1.22 -11.09
CA THR A 112 13.42 -0.79 -12.14
C THR A 112 13.90 -1.98 -12.97
N LYS A 113 14.62 -1.69 -14.05
CA LYS A 113 15.28 -2.70 -14.87
C LYS A 113 16.60 -3.11 -14.24
N TYR A 114 16.72 -4.36 -13.88
CA TYR A 114 17.97 -4.97 -13.42
C TYR A 114 18.80 -5.50 -14.59
N ALA A 115 20.09 -5.70 -14.34
CA ALA A 115 21.03 -6.13 -15.38
C ALA A 115 20.71 -7.52 -15.95
N LYS A 116 20.26 -8.45 -15.11
CA LYS A 116 19.96 -9.86 -15.48
C LYS A 116 18.48 -10.20 -15.34
N GLY A 117 17.83 -9.78 -14.26
CA GLY A 117 16.48 -10.20 -13.91
C GLY A 117 15.33 -9.48 -14.63
N GLY A 118 15.64 -8.56 -15.54
CA GLY A 118 14.62 -7.74 -16.19
C GLY A 118 14.03 -6.68 -15.25
N ASN A 119 12.74 -6.41 -15.38
CA ASN A 119 12.06 -5.44 -14.52
C ASN A 119 11.60 -6.10 -13.22
N LEU A 120 12.18 -5.68 -12.09
CA LEU A 120 11.89 -6.20 -10.74
C LEU A 120 11.70 -5.05 -9.75
N GLY A 121 11.03 -5.34 -8.65
CA GLY A 121 10.88 -4.44 -7.50
C GLY A 121 10.72 -5.24 -6.22
N MET A 122 11.06 -4.63 -5.10
CA MET A 122 10.78 -5.18 -3.77
C MET A 122 9.28 -5.06 -3.51
N GLU A 123 8.63 -6.14 -3.12
CA GLU A 123 7.18 -6.20 -3.06
C GLU A 123 6.65 -6.24 -1.63
N TYR A 124 5.82 -5.26 -1.27
CA TYR A 124 4.90 -5.35 -0.14
C TYR A 124 3.69 -6.17 -0.61
N GLN A 125 3.54 -7.39 -0.10
CA GLN A 125 2.46 -8.28 -0.49
C GLN A 125 1.10 -7.78 0.00
N ILE A 126 0.10 -7.82 -0.88
CA ILE A 126 -1.32 -7.63 -0.58
C ILE A 126 -2.03 -8.94 -0.89
N LEU A 127 -2.55 -9.60 0.15
CA LEU A 127 -3.13 -10.93 0.00
C LEU A 127 -4.35 -11.10 0.92
N ASP A 128 -5.34 -11.84 0.47
CA ASP A 128 -6.28 -12.47 1.40
C ASP A 128 -5.59 -13.68 2.04
N ASP A 129 -5.09 -13.48 3.26
CA ASP A 129 -4.32 -14.50 3.99
C ASP A 129 -5.10 -15.81 4.24
N LYS A 130 -6.43 -15.79 4.08
CA LYS A 130 -7.29 -16.95 4.35
C LYS A 130 -7.65 -17.73 3.09
N LEU A 131 -7.99 -17.03 2.00
CA LEU A 131 -8.61 -17.62 0.82
C LEU A 131 -7.73 -17.59 -0.43
N ALA A 132 -6.69 -16.75 -0.48
CA ALA A 132 -5.82 -16.73 -1.64
C ALA A 132 -4.98 -18.00 -1.74
N GLU A 133 -4.76 -18.48 -2.97
CA GLU A 133 -4.00 -19.73 -3.23
C GLU A 133 -2.55 -19.65 -2.77
N ASP A 134 -1.95 -18.45 -2.79
CA ASP A 134 -0.54 -18.19 -2.46
C ASP A 134 -0.25 -18.03 -0.95
N ASN A 135 -1.21 -18.32 -0.08
CA ASN A 135 -1.09 -18.19 1.38
C ASN A 135 -0.32 -19.34 2.08
N LYS A 136 0.55 -20.05 1.37
CA LYS A 136 1.16 -21.31 1.85
C LYS A 136 2.42 -21.12 2.68
N LYS A 137 3.00 -19.92 2.67
CA LYS A 137 4.22 -19.58 3.39
C LYS A 137 4.05 -18.26 4.11
N ASP A 138 4.67 -18.09 5.28
CA ASP A 138 4.60 -16.86 6.05
C ASP A 138 5.13 -15.64 5.28
N ASN A 139 6.16 -15.82 4.45
CA ASN A 139 6.72 -14.76 3.62
C ASN A 139 5.94 -14.49 2.31
N HIS A 140 4.77 -15.12 2.15
CA HIS A 140 3.78 -14.82 1.10
C HIS A 140 2.54 -14.10 1.64
N LEU A 141 2.38 -13.99 2.96
CA LEU A 141 1.22 -13.35 3.58
C LEU A 141 1.25 -11.82 3.41
N CYS A 142 0.08 -11.20 3.55
CA CYS A 142 -0.06 -9.74 3.47
C CYS A 142 0.95 -9.02 4.38
N GLY A 143 1.64 -8.03 3.85
CA GLY A 143 2.66 -7.25 4.55
C GLY A 143 4.07 -7.81 4.51
N SER A 144 4.28 -9.02 3.97
CA SER A 144 5.62 -9.57 3.77
C SER A 144 6.45 -8.75 2.77
N PHE A 145 7.77 -8.84 2.84
CA PHE A 145 8.61 -8.65 1.67
C PHE A 145 8.54 -9.96 0.90
N TYR A 146 7.68 -10.00 -0.12
CA TYR A 146 7.22 -11.20 -0.80
C TYR A 146 8.34 -12.17 -1.19
N ASP A 147 8.15 -13.43 -0.80
CA ASP A 147 9.07 -14.57 -0.97
C ASP A 147 10.45 -14.41 -0.32
N VAL A 148 10.68 -13.31 0.44
CA VAL A 148 11.98 -13.03 1.08
C VAL A 148 11.85 -13.03 2.61
N LEU A 149 11.05 -12.12 3.18
CA LEU A 149 10.91 -11.97 4.63
C LEU A 149 9.44 -11.94 5.06
N PRO A 150 9.04 -12.75 6.06
CA PRO A 150 7.70 -12.71 6.60
C PRO A 150 7.47 -11.46 7.45
N PRO A 151 6.22 -10.98 7.57
CA PRO A 151 5.86 -9.97 8.56
C PRO A 151 5.86 -10.59 9.97
N ASN A 152 5.88 -9.75 11.00
CA ASN A 152 5.59 -10.19 12.37
C ASN A 152 4.11 -10.57 12.48
N ILE A 153 3.83 -11.87 12.44
CA ILE A 153 2.47 -12.43 12.43
C ILE A 153 1.70 -12.03 13.70
N ALA A 154 2.36 -11.97 14.87
CA ALA A 154 1.72 -11.63 16.13
C ALA A 154 1.24 -10.16 16.18
N GLU A 155 1.94 -9.27 15.48
CA GLU A 155 1.63 -7.83 15.44
C GLU A 155 0.72 -7.45 14.26
N LYS A 156 0.64 -8.31 13.26
CA LYS A 156 -0.12 -8.05 12.03
C LYS A 156 -1.63 -8.14 12.27
N LYS A 157 -2.35 -7.06 11.94
CA LYS A 157 -3.82 -7.03 11.96
C LYS A 157 -4.32 -6.56 10.60
N VAL A 158 -4.78 -7.49 9.79
CA VAL A 158 -5.39 -7.24 8.47
C VAL A 158 -6.90 -7.18 8.64
N ASN A 159 -7.54 -6.13 8.17
CA ASN A 159 -9.00 -6.08 8.05
C ASN A 159 -9.47 -7.00 6.92
N SER A 160 -10.62 -7.62 7.09
CA SER A 160 -11.17 -8.59 6.13
C SER A 160 -11.39 -7.99 4.74
N PRO A 161 -11.42 -8.82 3.68
CA PRO A 161 -11.85 -8.39 2.36
C PRO A 161 -13.17 -7.59 2.41
N GLY A 162 -13.26 -6.52 1.61
CA GLY A 162 -14.34 -5.54 1.66
C GLY A 162 -14.09 -4.39 2.64
N GLN A 163 -13.09 -4.46 3.49
CA GLN A 163 -12.70 -3.41 4.43
C GLN A 163 -11.38 -2.75 4.00
N TRP A 164 -11.23 -1.47 4.30
CA TRP A 164 -10.02 -0.72 4.00
C TRP A 164 -8.90 -1.04 4.99
N ASN A 165 -7.70 -1.18 4.45
CA ASN A 165 -6.44 -1.28 5.18
C ASN A 165 -5.51 -0.15 4.74
N THR A 166 -4.67 0.35 5.62
CA THR A 166 -3.68 1.39 5.33
C THR A 166 -2.28 0.80 5.39
N ILE A 167 -1.52 0.95 4.31
CA ILE A 167 -0.10 0.64 4.22
C ILE A 167 0.72 1.91 4.42
N LEU A 168 1.86 1.78 5.13
CA LEU A 168 2.97 2.72 5.06
C LEU A 168 4.26 1.94 4.81
N ILE A 169 4.99 2.31 3.77
CA ILE A 169 6.34 1.83 3.47
C ILE A 169 7.30 2.98 3.75
N VAL A 170 8.29 2.74 4.60
CA VAL A 170 9.37 3.70 4.86
C VAL A 170 10.66 3.11 4.29
N ALA A 171 11.30 3.84 3.39
CA ALA A 171 12.60 3.49 2.85
C ALA A 171 13.56 4.67 3.06
N LYS A 172 14.62 4.46 3.85
CA LYS A 172 15.62 5.49 4.16
C LYS A 172 17.02 4.86 4.16
N GLY A 173 17.83 5.25 3.20
CA GLY A 173 19.12 4.59 2.96
C GLY A 173 18.92 3.10 2.71
N LYS A 174 19.54 2.27 3.55
CA LYS A 174 19.39 0.81 3.46
C LYS A 174 18.24 0.25 4.30
N LYS A 175 17.68 1.04 5.21
CA LYS A 175 16.62 0.62 6.12
C LYS A 175 15.26 0.69 5.41
N VAL A 176 14.46 -0.38 5.57
CA VAL A 176 13.09 -0.46 5.05
C VAL A 176 12.16 -0.95 6.16
N GLU A 177 10.99 -0.34 6.24
CA GLU A 177 9.93 -0.72 7.18
C GLU A 177 8.62 -0.93 6.41
N HIS A 178 7.87 -1.99 6.77
CA HIS A 178 6.49 -2.20 6.36
C HIS A 178 5.56 -2.00 7.56
N TRP A 179 4.55 -1.19 7.36
CA TRP A 179 3.52 -0.90 8.34
C TRP A 179 2.14 -1.27 7.79
N LEU A 180 1.28 -1.78 8.64
CA LEU A 180 -0.11 -2.11 8.32
C LEU A 180 -1.01 -1.56 9.42
N ASN A 181 -2.03 -0.76 9.04
CA ASN A 181 -3.00 -0.18 9.96
C ASN A 181 -2.36 0.51 11.18
N GLY A 182 -1.27 1.27 10.94
CA GLY A 182 -0.54 2.01 11.97
C GLY A 182 0.44 1.19 12.81
N LYS A 183 0.59 -0.12 12.54
CA LYS A 183 1.55 -0.98 13.24
C LYS A 183 2.70 -1.37 12.34
N LYS A 184 3.94 -1.22 12.81
CA LYS A 184 5.12 -1.75 12.11
C LYS A 184 5.14 -3.27 12.23
N ILE A 185 5.11 -3.95 11.09
CA ILE A 185 5.02 -5.41 10.99
C ILE A 185 6.27 -6.07 10.40
N LEU A 186 7.14 -5.29 9.76
CA LEU A 186 8.41 -5.77 9.23
C LEU A 186 9.42 -4.64 9.18
N GLU A 187 10.68 -4.96 9.50
CA GLU A 187 11.81 -4.04 9.36
C GLU A 187 13.03 -4.84 8.93
N PHE A 188 13.81 -4.31 8.00
CA PHE A 188 15.05 -4.93 7.54
C PHE A 188 16.03 -3.91 6.99
N THR A 189 17.30 -4.32 6.90
CA THR A 189 18.37 -3.51 6.31
C THR A 189 18.87 -4.19 5.04
N ARG A 190 18.67 -3.55 3.88
CA ARG A 190 19.16 -4.03 2.59
C ARG A 190 20.67 -4.22 2.60
N GLY A 191 21.15 -5.37 2.10
CA GLY A 191 22.57 -5.72 2.07
C GLY A 191 23.15 -6.19 3.41
N SER A 192 22.36 -6.28 4.50
CA SER A 192 22.79 -6.98 5.71
C SER A 192 22.92 -8.48 5.45
N LYS A 193 23.66 -9.20 6.30
CA LYS A 193 23.81 -10.66 6.17
C LYS A 193 22.44 -11.37 6.21
N SER A 194 21.55 -10.98 7.12
CA SER A 194 20.20 -11.56 7.20
C SER A 194 19.37 -11.30 5.94
N PHE A 195 19.48 -10.12 5.35
CA PHE A 195 18.83 -9.79 4.08
C PHE A 195 19.37 -10.65 2.93
N THR A 196 20.69 -10.72 2.77
CA THR A 196 21.30 -11.49 1.67
C THR A 196 21.04 -12.99 1.79
N ASP A 197 21.07 -13.54 3.01
CA ASP A 197 20.72 -14.93 3.28
C ASP A 197 19.25 -15.21 2.94
N ALA A 198 18.33 -14.27 3.21
CA ALA A 198 16.92 -14.40 2.87
C ALA A 198 16.68 -14.34 1.34
N VAL A 199 17.31 -13.38 0.67
CA VAL A 199 17.24 -13.27 -0.81
C VAL A 199 17.82 -14.54 -1.47
N ALA A 200 18.91 -15.10 -0.94
CA ALA A 200 19.52 -16.33 -1.47
C ALA A 200 18.59 -17.54 -1.41
N LYS A 201 17.61 -17.55 -0.49
CA LYS A 201 16.60 -18.63 -0.36
C LYS A 201 15.34 -18.36 -1.19
N SER A 202 15.18 -17.16 -1.75
CA SER A 202 14.01 -16.74 -2.50
C SER A 202 14.09 -17.14 -3.98
N LYS A 203 12.97 -17.03 -4.69
CA LYS A 203 12.92 -17.20 -6.15
C LYS A 203 13.82 -16.22 -6.92
N PHE A 204 14.16 -15.09 -6.31
CA PHE A 204 14.97 -14.04 -6.93
C PHE A 204 16.45 -14.40 -7.00
N SER A 205 16.95 -15.30 -6.17
CA SER A 205 18.38 -15.66 -6.06
C SER A 205 19.01 -16.09 -7.39
N LYS A 206 18.25 -16.84 -8.21
CA LYS A 206 18.70 -17.34 -9.52
C LYS A 206 18.57 -16.29 -10.62
N THR A 207 17.59 -15.38 -10.48
CA THR A 207 17.22 -14.41 -11.51
C THR A 207 18.07 -13.15 -11.43
N GLU A 208 18.28 -12.63 -10.22
CA GLU A 208 18.98 -11.37 -9.97
C GLU A 208 19.72 -11.38 -8.63
N PRO A 209 21.01 -11.70 -8.60
CA PRO A 209 21.79 -11.71 -7.36
C PRO A 209 21.86 -10.36 -6.61
N ALA A 210 21.68 -9.25 -7.34
CA ALA A 210 21.63 -7.90 -6.76
C ALA A 210 20.22 -7.45 -6.39
N PHE A 211 19.24 -8.37 -6.30
CA PHE A 211 17.86 -8.05 -6.00
C PHE A 211 17.72 -7.26 -4.69
N GLY A 212 16.96 -6.16 -4.77
CA GLY A 212 16.72 -5.25 -3.64
C GLY A 212 17.89 -4.29 -3.33
N MET A 213 18.95 -4.26 -4.14
CA MET A 213 20.14 -3.41 -3.90
C MET A 213 20.15 -2.10 -4.70
N VAL A 214 19.18 -1.86 -5.55
CA VAL A 214 19.07 -0.61 -6.32
C VAL A 214 18.75 0.58 -5.41
N ASP A 215 19.25 1.77 -5.75
CA ASP A 215 19.12 2.94 -4.89
C ASP A 215 17.83 3.73 -5.12
N LYS A 216 17.20 3.59 -6.28
CA LYS A 216 15.95 4.27 -6.63
C LYS A 216 15.13 3.45 -7.62
N GLY A 217 13.86 3.73 -7.69
CA GLY A 217 12.94 3.11 -8.66
C GLY A 217 11.52 3.62 -8.49
N ARG A 218 10.64 3.11 -9.32
CA ARG A 218 9.23 3.48 -9.35
C ARG A 218 8.44 2.75 -8.28
N ILE A 219 7.26 3.28 -7.96
CA ILE A 219 6.23 2.55 -7.22
C ILE A 219 5.32 1.88 -8.25
N LEU A 220 5.00 0.60 -8.03
CA LEU A 220 4.14 -0.20 -8.90
C LEU A 220 2.94 -0.69 -8.10
N LEU A 221 1.75 -0.60 -8.69
CA LEU A 221 0.54 -1.28 -8.23
C LEU A 221 0.33 -2.51 -9.12
N GLN A 222 0.21 -3.68 -8.47
CA GLN A 222 0.15 -4.96 -9.17
C GLN A 222 -1.29 -5.34 -9.52
N GLU A 223 -1.49 -5.76 -10.77
CA GLU A 223 -2.66 -6.48 -11.25
C GLU A 223 -2.38 -7.98 -11.28
N HIS A 224 -3.19 -8.79 -10.59
CA HIS A 224 -3.01 -10.24 -10.50
C HIS A 224 -4.35 -11.01 -10.64
N GLY A 225 -5.26 -10.48 -11.44
CA GLY A 225 -6.56 -11.09 -11.77
C GLY A 225 -7.68 -10.85 -10.77
N GLY A 226 -7.38 -10.59 -9.51
CA GLY A 226 -8.34 -10.20 -8.48
C GLY A 226 -8.69 -8.70 -8.55
N VAL A 227 -9.80 -8.31 -7.91
CA VAL A 227 -10.14 -6.89 -7.76
C VAL A 227 -9.48 -6.34 -6.50
N VAL A 228 -8.62 -5.36 -6.70
CA VAL A 228 -8.04 -4.53 -5.65
C VAL A 228 -8.33 -3.07 -5.94
N SER A 229 -8.72 -2.32 -4.91
CA SER A 229 -8.98 -0.88 -5.00
C SER A 229 -7.98 -0.13 -4.13
N PHE A 230 -7.46 0.99 -4.64
CA PHE A 230 -6.53 1.87 -3.96
C PHE A 230 -7.08 3.28 -3.87
N ARG A 231 -6.79 3.98 -2.76
CA ARG A 231 -7.08 5.41 -2.56
C ARG A 231 -6.06 6.02 -1.62
N ASN A 232 -6.11 7.33 -1.44
CA ASN A 232 -5.21 8.05 -0.52
C ASN A 232 -3.72 7.78 -0.80
N ILE A 233 -3.40 7.57 -2.09
CA ILE A 233 -2.03 7.26 -2.51
C ILE A 233 -1.20 8.53 -2.41
N LYS A 234 -0.21 8.53 -1.54
CA LYS A 234 0.65 9.68 -1.28
C LYS A 234 2.07 9.27 -0.95
N ILE A 235 3.01 10.16 -1.20
CA ILE A 235 4.43 9.95 -0.95
C ILE A 235 5.05 11.20 -0.35
N LYS A 236 6.11 11.00 0.43
CA LYS A 236 6.97 12.06 0.95
C LYS A 236 8.41 11.65 0.72
N SER A 237 9.21 12.49 0.04
CA SER A 237 10.66 12.33 -0.04
C SER A 237 11.31 12.63 1.32
N LEU A 238 12.37 11.87 1.67
CA LEU A 238 13.08 11.97 2.95
C LEU A 238 14.49 12.55 2.76
#